data_f1175f6c99c87da9a0c6262d64061c02
#
_entry.id   f1175f6c99c87da9a0c6262d64061c02
#
_cell.length_a   1.000
_cell.length_b   1.000
_cell.length_c   1.000
_cell.angle_alpha   90.00
_cell.angle_beta   90.00
_cell.angle_gamma   90.00
#
_symmetry.space_group_name_H-M   'P 1'
#
loop_
_entity.id
_entity.type
_entity.pdbx_description
1 polymer ?
#
loop_
_entity_poly.entity_id
_entity_poly.type
_entity_poly.pdbx_seq_one_letter_code
_entity_poly.pdbx_strand_id
1 'polypeptide(L)'
;DRVTALSKKLATEFPGYAELAASKPVPLDEGQQLLGPEEALLAYLVSEKKTYVWAVQRNKAEIFIADVGQKALQDAVKELRRGLDPTLSQGSDLPPFNRSAAYKLFKQIFEPAEKALDGARHVFVVADGALQSLPLGVLVTGKPQGAVKGFADYRQVSWLAKKYAL
;
A
#
# COMPACT_ATOMS: atom_id res chain seq x y z
N ASP A 1 -22.62 1.24 -32.95
CA ASP A 1 -21.28 0.69 -33.02
C ASP A 1 -21.34 -0.77 -32.57
N ARG A 2 -20.61 -1.67 -33.32
CA ARG A 2 -20.65 -3.15 -33.13
C ARG A 2 -20.17 -3.56 -31.72
N VAL A 3 -19.21 -2.81 -31.15
CA VAL A 3 -18.70 -3.02 -29.79
C VAL A 3 -19.78 -2.75 -28.75
N THR A 4 -20.52 -1.65 -28.90
CA THR A 4 -21.60 -1.28 -28.00
C THR A 4 -22.75 -2.30 -28.04
N ALA A 5 -23.08 -2.80 -29.21
CA ALA A 5 -24.11 -3.83 -29.38
C ALA A 5 -23.68 -5.18 -28.74
N LEU A 6 -22.43 -5.59 -28.93
CA LEU A 6 -21.85 -6.79 -28.29
C LEU A 6 -21.77 -6.68 -26.77
N SER A 7 -21.35 -5.51 -26.25
CA SER A 7 -21.31 -5.27 -24.80
C SER A 7 -22.70 -5.32 -24.17
N LYS A 8 -23.73 -4.77 -24.87
CA LYS A 8 -25.11 -4.84 -24.42
C LYS A 8 -25.64 -6.28 -24.42
N LYS A 9 -25.31 -7.07 -25.45
CA LYS A 9 -25.67 -8.46 -25.54
C LYS A 9 -25.02 -9.31 -24.45
N LEU A 10 -23.70 -9.10 -24.18
CA LEU A 10 -22.98 -9.71 -23.08
C LEU A 10 -23.59 -9.39 -21.72
N ALA A 11 -23.96 -8.14 -21.47
CA ALA A 11 -24.58 -7.72 -20.21
C ALA A 11 -25.96 -8.37 -20.00
N THR A 12 -26.69 -8.69 -21.07
CA THR A 12 -28.02 -9.30 -20.99
C THR A 12 -27.94 -10.83 -20.86
N GLU A 13 -27.06 -11.47 -21.63
CA GLU A 13 -26.97 -12.95 -21.70
C GLU A 13 -26.05 -13.55 -20.62
N PHE A 14 -25.04 -12.76 -20.18
CA PHE A 14 -24.04 -13.19 -19.19
C PHE A 14 -23.78 -12.09 -18.15
N PRO A 15 -24.74 -11.78 -17.24
CA PRO A 15 -24.62 -10.68 -16.29
C PRO A 15 -23.39 -10.81 -15.38
N GLY A 16 -23.05 -11.99 -14.87
CA GLY A 16 -21.88 -12.20 -14.04
C GLY A 16 -20.54 -11.96 -14.76
N TYR A 17 -20.48 -12.22 -16.07
CA TYR A 17 -19.31 -11.89 -16.89
C TYR A 17 -19.23 -10.40 -17.18
N ALA A 18 -20.38 -9.75 -17.42
CA ALA A 18 -20.44 -8.32 -17.67
C ALA A 18 -20.03 -7.50 -16.43
N GLU A 19 -20.35 -7.96 -15.23
CA GLU A 19 -19.89 -7.35 -13.96
C GLU A 19 -18.37 -7.46 -13.80
N LEU A 20 -17.78 -8.59 -14.17
CA LEU A 20 -16.33 -8.79 -14.14
C LEU A 20 -15.59 -8.02 -15.24
N ALA A 21 -16.18 -7.91 -16.43
CA ALA A 21 -15.56 -7.27 -17.60
C ALA A 21 -15.72 -5.74 -17.61
N ALA A 22 -16.78 -5.22 -17.03
CA ALA A 22 -17.05 -3.79 -16.87
C ALA A 22 -16.95 -3.42 -15.40
N SER A 23 -15.72 -3.32 -14.88
CA SER A 23 -15.50 -2.78 -13.53
C SER A 23 -16.02 -1.34 -13.48
N LYS A 24 -17.26 -1.17 -13.02
CA LYS A 24 -17.79 0.14 -12.67
C LYS A 24 -17.04 0.63 -11.43
N PRO A 25 -16.63 1.92 -11.42
CA PRO A 25 -16.09 2.49 -10.19
C PRO A 25 -17.09 2.29 -9.05
N VAL A 26 -16.63 1.74 -7.93
CA VAL A 26 -17.46 1.61 -6.73
C VAL A 26 -17.63 3.02 -6.13
N PRO A 27 -18.83 3.52 -5.91
CA PRO A 27 -19.06 4.77 -5.21
C PRO A 27 -18.46 4.73 -3.81
N LEU A 28 -18.01 5.88 -3.32
CA LEU A 28 -17.34 5.95 -2.02
C LEU A 28 -18.20 5.44 -0.87
N ASP A 29 -19.46 5.81 -0.86
CA ASP A 29 -20.44 5.39 0.16
C ASP A 29 -20.71 3.88 0.14
N GLU A 30 -20.77 3.26 -1.02
CA GLU A 30 -20.85 1.79 -1.14
C GLU A 30 -19.57 1.14 -0.60
N GLY A 31 -18.39 1.66 -0.97
CA GLY A 31 -17.10 1.17 -0.45
C GLY A 31 -16.99 1.31 1.07
N GLN A 32 -17.45 2.41 1.63
CA GLN A 32 -17.47 2.64 3.07
C GLN A 32 -18.38 1.66 3.84
N GLN A 33 -19.52 1.26 3.25
CA GLN A 33 -20.44 0.30 3.85
C GLN A 33 -19.85 -1.11 3.97
N LEU A 34 -18.88 -1.45 3.12
CA LEU A 34 -18.18 -2.74 3.16
C LEU A 34 -17.17 -2.85 4.31
N LEU A 35 -16.74 -1.71 4.87
CA LEU A 35 -15.74 -1.69 5.94
C LEU A 35 -16.38 -1.89 7.32
N GLY A 36 -15.77 -2.75 8.12
CA GLY A 36 -16.10 -2.94 9.53
C GLY A 36 -15.64 -1.76 10.42
N PRO A 37 -16.01 -1.76 11.69
CA PRO A 37 -15.70 -0.63 12.60
C PRO A 37 -14.19 -0.45 12.88
N GLU A 38 -13.39 -1.51 12.80
CA GLU A 38 -11.95 -1.50 13.01
C GLU A 38 -11.17 -1.68 11.67
N GLU A 39 -11.85 -1.50 10.54
CA GLU A 39 -11.27 -1.66 9.22
C GLU A 39 -11.11 -0.32 8.51
N ALA A 40 -10.06 -0.21 7.73
CA ALA A 40 -9.79 0.92 6.86
C ALA A 40 -9.25 0.45 5.52
N LEU A 41 -9.40 1.29 4.50
CA LEU A 41 -8.80 1.12 3.19
C LEU A 41 -7.81 2.25 2.95
N LEU A 42 -6.59 1.90 2.55
CA LEU A 42 -5.61 2.81 1.98
C LEU A 42 -5.44 2.51 0.50
N ALA A 43 -5.82 3.44 -0.35
CA ALA A 43 -5.61 3.35 -1.78
C ALA A 43 -4.56 4.36 -2.24
N TYR A 44 -3.64 3.92 -3.07
CA TYR A 44 -2.55 4.74 -3.60
C TYR A 44 -2.73 4.93 -5.10
N LEU A 45 -2.47 6.15 -5.58
CA LEU A 45 -2.31 6.48 -6.98
C LEU A 45 -0.99 7.22 -7.16
N VAL A 46 -0.07 6.63 -7.89
CA VAL A 46 1.29 7.15 -8.10
C VAL A 46 1.37 7.88 -9.43
N SER A 47 1.57 9.18 -9.38
CA SER A 47 1.86 10.00 -10.56
C SER A 47 3.37 10.21 -10.73
N GLU A 48 3.75 10.88 -11.81
CA GLU A 48 5.15 11.20 -12.09
C GLU A 48 5.86 11.94 -10.95
N LYS A 49 5.16 12.88 -10.29
CA LYS A 49 5.74 13.79 -9.29
C LYS A 49 5.17 13.62 -7.89
N LYS A 50 3.99 13.07 -7.74
CA LYS A 50 3.25 12.98 -6.49
C LYS A 50 2.59 11.63 -6.32
N THR A 51 2.29 11.29 -5.07
CA THR A 51 1.47 10.12 -4.72
C THR A 51 0.25 10.61 -3.97
N TYR A 52 -0.92 10.19 -4.43
CA TYR A 52 -2.20 10.45 -3.79
C TYR A 52 -2.56 9.25 -2.93
N VAL A 53 -3.01 9.50 -1.71
CA VAL A 53 -3.34 8.47 -0.72
C VAL A 53 -4.74 8.72 -0.21
N TRP A 54 -5.67 7.83 -0.50
CA TRP A 54 -7.01 7.84 0.09
C TRP A 54 -7.01 6.96 1.32
N ALA A 55 -7.41 7.53 2.46
CA ALA A 55 -7.69 6.81 3.68
C ALA A 55 -9.20 6.79 3.90
N VAL A 56 -9.79 5.61 3.83
CA VAL A 56 -11.24 5.41 3.89
C VAL A 56 -11.58 4.52 5.07
N GLN A 57 -12.51 4.98 5.89
CA GLN A 57 -13.17 4.20 6.93
C GLN A 57 -14.68 4.28 6.72
N ARG A 58 -15.44 3.50 7.46
CA ARG A 58 -16.91 3.41 7.35
C ARG A 58 -17.62 4.76 7.37
N ASN A 59 -17.12 5.72 8.14
CA ASN A 59 -17.78 7.00 8.41
C ASN A 59 -16.97 8.23 7.98
N LYS A 60 -15.77 8.03 7.44
CA LYS A 60 -14.92 9.13 6.96
C LYS A 60 -14.04 8.68 5.80
N ALA A 61 -13.68 9.65 4.97
CA ALA A 61 -12.68 9.47 3.93
C ALA A 61 -11.86 10.76 3.83
N GLU A 62 -10.56 10.60 3.73
CA GLU A 62 -9.61 11.71 3.60
C GLU A 62 -8.62 11.40 2.47
N ILE A 63 -8.12 12.45 1.84
CA ILE A 63 -7.08 12.36 0.81
C ILE A 63 -5.85 13.11 1.26
N PHE A 64 -4.69 12.49 1.07
CA PHE A 64 -3.38 13.06 1.36
C PHE A 64 -2.55 13.07 0.09
N ILE A 65 -1.70 14.08 -0.04
CA ILE A 65 -0.80 14.21 -1.18
C ILE A 65 0.63 14.19 -0.66
N ALA A 66 1.36 13.16 -1.05
CA ALA A 66 2.79 13.03 -0.75
C ALA A 66 3.63 13.59 -1.92
N ASP A 67 4.61 14.43 -1.60
CA ASP A 67 5.56 14.98 -2.58
C ASP A 67 6.65 13.94 -2.92
N VAL A 68 6.20 12.75 -3.34
CA VAL A 68 7.03 11.66 -3.81
C VAL A 68 6.37 11.02 -5.03
N GLY A 69 7.06 11.03 -6.16
CA GLY A 69 6.54 10.51 -7.41
C GLY A 69 7.11 9.15 -7.77
N GLN A 70 6.70 8.65 -8.93
CA GLN A 70 6.97 7.30 -9.43
C GLN A 70 8.45 6.90 -9.33
N LYS A 71 9.38 7.74 -9.85
CA LYS A 71 10.79 7.40 -9.84
C LYS A 71 11.38 7.26 -8.44
N ALA A 72 11.05 8.18 -7.54
CA ALA A 72 11.54 8.15 -6.17
C ALA A 72 10.99 6.92 -5.42
N LEU A 73 9.73 6.55 -5.66
CA LEU A 73 9.15 5.32 -5.09
C LEU A 73 9.81 4.06 -5.66
N GLN A 74 10.07 4.01 -6.97
CA GLN A 74 10.79 2.89 -7.58
C GLN A 74 12.17 2.68 -6.94
N ASP A 75 12.92 3.78 -6.77
CA ASP A 75 14.26 3.73 -6.17
C ASP A 75 14.19 3.30 -4.69
N ALA A 76 13.23 3.84 -3.91
CA ALA A 76 13.03 3.46 -2.52
C ALA A 76 12.63 1.99 -2.36
N VAL A 77 11.67 1.51 -3.17
CA VAL A 77 11.23 0.10 -3.15
C VAL A 77 12.37 -0.83 -3.56
N LYS A 78 13.12 -0.49 -4.60
CA LYS A 78 14.30 -1.27 -5.03
C LYS A 78 15.34 -1.38 -3.92
N GLU A 79 15.60 -0.29 -3.21
CA GLU A 79 16.54 -0.28 -2.07
C GLU A 79 16.04 -1.19 -0.94
N LEU A 80 14.78 -1.11 -0.57
CA LEU A 80 14.22 -1.93 0.50
C LEU A 80 14.21 -3.42 0.13
N ARG A 81 13.90 -3.75 -1.10
CA ARG A 81 13.88 -5.14 -1.56
C ARG A 81 15.24 -5.82 -1.54
N ARG A 82 16.35 -5.09 -1.62
CA ARG A 82 17.69 -5.68 -1.52
C ARG A 82 17.91 -6.43 -0.21
N GLY A 83 17.31 -5.96 0.90
CA GLY A 83 17.40 -6.62 2.19
C GLY A 83 16.30 -7.65 2.46
N LEU A 84 15.40 -7.89 1.50
CA LEU A 84 14.26 -8.80 1.64
C LEU A 84 14.29 -9.98 0.64
N ASP A 85 14.96 -9.81 -0.48
CA ASP A 85 14.96 -10.76 -1.58
C ASP A 85 16.33 -11.44 -1.72
N PRO A 86 16.46 -12.71 -1.30
CA PRO A 86 17.72 -13.42 -1.38
C PRO A 86 18.19 -13.63 -2.83
N THR A 87 17.32 -13.56 -3.81
CA THR A 87 17.69 -13.73 -5.22
C THR A 87 18.44 -12.51 -5.78
N LEU A 88 18.31 -11.36 -5.12
CA LEU A 88 19.03 -10.13 -5.45
C LEU A 88 20.42 -10.06 -4.80
N SER A 89 20.76 -11.01 -3.93
CA SER A 89 22.06 -11.10 -3.27
C SER A 89 22.96 -12.08 -4.03
N GLN A 90 24.07 -11.59 -4.55
CA GLN A 90 25.11 -12.48 -5.09
C GLN A 90 25.93 -13.04 -3.94
N GLY A 91 25.46 -14.10 -3.29
CA GLY A 91 26.18 -14.76 -2.20
C GLY A 91 25.29 -15.15 -1.01
N SER A 92 25.90 -15.76 0.02
CA SER A 92 25.21 -16.29 1.18
C SER A 92 24.63 -15.26 2.15
N ASP A 93 25.02 -13.99 2.04
CA ASP A 93 24.65 -12.96 3.02
C ASP A 93 23.74 -11.89 2.41
N LEU A 94 22.49 -11.91 2.87
CA LEU A 94 21.57 -10.79 2.63
C LEU A 94 22.13 -9.51 3.26
N PRO A 95 22.19 -8.39 2.53
CA PRO A 95 22.56 -7.12 3.15
C PRO A 95 21.55 -6.77 4.26
N PRO A 96 21.98 -6.08 5.33
CA PRO A 96 21.07 -5.64 6.37
C PRO A 96 19.94 -4.80 5.79
N PHE A 97 18.71 -5.06 6.24
CA PHE A 97 17.55 -4.29 5.79
C PHE A 97 17.71 -2.80 6.14
N ASN A 98 17.49 -1.93 5.16
CA ASN A 98 17.66 -0.49 5.32
C ASN A 98 16.47 0.14 6.08
N ARG A 99 16.51 0.07 7.43
CA ARG A 99 15.48 0.61 8.32
C ARG A 99 15.29 2.13 8.15
N SER A 100 16.35 2.87 7.83
CA SER A 100 16.28 4.32 7.63
C SER A 100 15.50 4.66 6.36
N ALA A 101 15.71 3.92 5.28
CA ALA A 101 14.93 4.06 4.05
C ALA A 101 13.44 3.67 4.29
N ALA A 102 13.19 2.60 5.05
CA ALA A 102 11.84 2.17 5.42
C ALA A 102 11.11 3.21 6.28
N TYR A 103 11.80 3.83 7.23
CA TYR A 103 11.25 4.92 8.03
C TYR A 103 10.97 6.17 7.18
N LYS A 104 11.90 6.54 6.29
CA LYS A 104 11.69 7.67 5.37
C LYS A 104 10.46 7.45 4.49
N LEU A 105 10.32 6.25 3.93
CA LEU A 105 9.17 5.93 3.09
C LEU A 105 7.86 5.95 3.90
N PHE A 106 7.85 5.38 5.13
CA PHE A 106 6.72 5.49 6.05
C PHE A 106 6.27 6.94 6.27
N LYS A 107 7.21 7.83 6.59
CA LYS A 107 6.97 9.26 6.80
C LYS A 107 6.35 9.94 5.59
N GLN A 108 6.68 9.48 4.39
CA GLN A 108 6.22 10.10 3.15
C GLN A 108 4.83 9.64 2.73
N ILE A 109 4.55 8.32 2.84
CA ILE A 109 3.35 7.76 2.19
C ILE A 109 2.32 7.18 3.16
N PHE A 110 2.67 6.92 4.43
CA PHE A 110 1.76 6.29 5.39
C PHE A 110 1.43 7.22 6.58
N GLU A 111 2.44 7.79 7.22
CA GLU A 111 2.24 8.64 8.40
C GLU A 111 1.23 9.78 8.19
N PRO A 112 1.17 10.49 7.03
CA PRO A 112 0.17 11.53 6.82
C PRO A 112 -1.27 11.02 6.96
N ALA A 113 -1.51 9.76 6.64
CA ALA A 113 -2.83 9.13 6.73
C ALA A 113 -3.14 8.54 8.11
N GLU A 114 -2.17 8.45 9.04
CA GLU A 114 -2.39 7.74 10.32
C GLU A 114 -3.54 8.31 11.16
N LYS A 115 -3.75 9.63 11.15
CA LYS A 115 -4.89 10.24 11.87
C LYS A 115 -6.24 9.81 11.29
N ALA A 116 -6.28 9.60 9.98
CA ALA A 116 -7.48 9.12 9.31
C ALA A 116 -7.73 7.62 9.56
N LEU A 117 -6.74 6.89 10.08
CA LEU A 117 -6.83 5.48 10.43
C LEU A 117 -7.09 5.23 11.92
N ASP A 118 -7.39 6.29 12.69
CA ASP A 118 -7.62 6.15 14.13
C ASP A 118 -8.75 5.16 14.42
N GLY A 119 -8.50 4.22 15.35
CA GLY A 119 -9.39 3.12 15.67
C GLY A 119 -9.29 1.90 14.73
N ALA A 120 -8.62 2.01 13.58
CA ALA A 120 -8.43 0.86 12.69
C ALA A 120 -7.36 -0.10 13.23
N ARG A 121 -7.61 -1.40 13.09
CA ARG A 121 -6.68 -2.50 13.34
C ARG A 121 -6.31 -3.24 12.07
N HIS A 122 -7.24 -3.31 11.12
CA HIS A 122 -7.07 -3.95 9.82
C HIS A 122 -7.07 -2.87 8.74
N VAL A 123 -6.05 -2.86 7.91
CA VAL A 123 -5.94 -1.87 6.83
C VAL A 123 -5.76 -2.60 5.51
N PHE A 124 -6.80 -2.58 4.69
CA PHE A 124 -6.73 -3.03 3.31
C PHE A 124 -5.91 -2.06 2.49
N VAL A 125 -4.94 -2.57 1.75
CA VAL A 125 -4.03 -1.75 0.95
C VAL A 125 -4.24 -2.00 -0.53
N VAL A 126 -4.62 -0.97 -1.26
CA VAL A 126 -4.62 -0.96 -2.73
C VAL A 126 -3.39 -0.18 -3.20
N ALA A 127 -2.32 -0.91 -3.43
CA ALA A 127 -1.05 -0.35 -3.86
C ALA A 127 -1.02 -0.08 -5.37
N ASP A 128 -0.29 0.95 -5.78
CA ASP A 128 -0.06 1.31 -7.18
C ASP A 128 1.43 1.37 -7.52
N GLY A 129 1.77 1.10 -8.76
CA GLY A 129 3.13 1.17 -9.29
C GLY A 129 4.11 0.29 -8.52
N ALA A 130 5.26 0.84 -8.14
CA ALA A 130 6.31 0.11 -7.43
C ALA A 130 5.88 -0.41 -6.06
N LEU A 131 4.90 0.24 -5.41
CA LEU A 131 4.41 -0.17 -4.10
C LEU A 131 3.76 -1.56 -4.10
N GLN A 132 3.25 -2.03 -5.25
CA GLN A 132 2.69 -3.39 -5.39
C GLN A 132 3.72 -4.50 -5.12
N SER A 133 5.00 -4.19 -5.24
CA SER A 133 6.08 -5.15 -5.03
C SER A 133 6.71 -5.07 -3.63
N LEU A 134 6.19 -4.22 -2.73
CA LEU A 134 6.67 -4.05 -1.37
C LEU A 134 5.55 -4.34 -0.36
N PRO A 135 5.68 -5.35 0.50
CA PRO A 135 4.75 -5.54 1.61
C PRO A 135 4.90 -4.36 2.57
N LEU A 136 3.88 -3.49 2.68
CA LEU A 136 3.97 -2.26 3.49
C LEU A 136 4.22 -2.53 4.97
N GLY A 137 3.93 -3.74 5.45
CA GLY A 137 4.22 -4.16 6.83
C GLY A 137 5.69 -4.06 7.24
N VAL A 138 6.63 -4.02 6.26
CA VAL A 138 8.07 -3.84 6.52
C VAL A 138 8.49 -2.39 6.71
N LEU A 139 7.57 -1.44 6.56
CA LEU A 139 7.85 -0.05 6.88
C LEU A 139 8.11 0.10 8.39
N VAL A 140 8.96 1.06 8.73
CA VAL A 140 9.37 1.31 10.12
C VAL A 140 8.71 2.59 10.60
N THR A 141 7.95 2.51 11.69
CA THR A 141 7.14 3.63 12.22
C THR A 141 7.90 4.53 13.19
N GLY A 142 9.03 4.06 13.73
CA GLY A 142 9.88 4.82 14.64
C GLY A 142 11.26 5.09 14.04
N LYS A 143 11.88 6.23 14.41
CA LYS A 143 13.24 6.56 13.95
C LYS A 143 14.22 5.46 14.38
N PRO A 144 14.90 4.80 13.43
CA PRO A 144 15.83 3.72 13.75
C PRO A 144 16.96 4.18 14.65
N GLN A 145 17.28 3.38 15.67
CA GLN A 145 18.37 3.63 16.61
C GLN A 145 19.40 2.50 16.49
N GLY A 146 20.68 2.84 16.64
CA GLY A 146 21.78 1.88 16.65
C GLY A 146 21.94 1.07 15.36
N ALA A 147 22.99 0.26 15.30
CA ALA A 147 23.22 -0.70 14.21
C ALA A 147 22.56 -2.04 14.52
N VAL A 148 22.10 -2.73 13.50
CA VAL A 148 21.68 -4.14 13.58
C VAL A 148 22.93 -5.01 13.53
N LYS A 149 23.16 -5.80 14.56
CA LYS A 149 24.28 -6.74 14.66
C LYS A 149 23.88 -8.18 14.30
N GLY A 150 22.58 -8.48 14.37
CA GLY A 150 22.05 -9.79 14.06
C GLY A 150 20.53 -9.82 13.93
N PHE A 151 19.99 -10.95 13.52
CA PHE A 151 18.53 -11.11 13.28
C PHE A 151 17.68 -10.84 14.54
N ALA A 152 18.21 -11.10 15.74
CA ALA A 152 17.49 -10.84 16.98
C ALA A 152 17.14 -9.36 17.17
N ASP A 153 17.97 -8.45 16.66
CA ASP A 153 17.76 -7.00 16.81
C ASP A 153 16.54 -6.50 16.02
N TYR A 154 16.17 -7.21 14.97
CA TYR A 154 14.96 -6.87 14.20
C TYR A 154 13.66 -7.04 14.99
N ARG A 155 13.67 -7.83 16.07
CA ARG A 155 12.51 -7.96 16.97
C ARG A 155 12.17 -6.66 17.68
N GLN A 156 13.13 -5.78 17.89
CA GLN A 156 12.96 -4.48 18.55
C GLN A 156 12.50 -3.38 17.59
N VAL A 157 12.52 -3.64 16.29
CA VAL A 157 12.11 -2.64 15.30
C VAL A 157 10.59 -2.40 15.35
N SER A 158 10.20 -1.14 15.29
CA SER A 158 8.79 -0.72 15.25
C SER A 158 8.25 -0.89 13.83
N TRP A 159 7.97 -2.14 13.46
CA TRP A 159 7.39 -2.46 12.15
C TRP A 159 5.94 -1.99 12.03
N LEU A 160 5.53 -1.53 10.87
CA LEU A 160 4.13 -1.19 10.60
C LEU A 160 3.18 -2.38 10.83
N ALA A 161 3.63 -3.60 10.49
CA ALA A 161 2.89 -4.84 10.76
C ALA A 161 2.65 -5.15 12.25
N LYS A 162 3.34 -4.47 13.19
CA LYS A 162 3.04 -4.56 14.62
C LYS A 162 1.89 -3.66 15.04
N LYS A 163 1.57 -2.65 14.24
CA LYS A 163 0.52 -1.67 14.54
C LYS A 163 -0.79 -2.02 13.83
N TYR A 164 -0.68 -2.51 12.59
CA TYR A 164 -1.83 -2.85 11.76
C TYR A 164 -1.66 -4.24 11.14
N ALA A 165 -2.76 -4.98 11.03
CA ALA A 165 -2.88 -6.09 10.10
C ALA A 165 -3.12 -5.51 8.70
N LEU A 166 -2.23 -5.84 7.73
CA LEU A 166 -2.20 -5.28 6.39
C LEU A 166 -2.49 -6.37 5.35
#